data_e30fc363d2739381391152c189db0b92
#
_entry.id   e30fc363d2739381391152c189db0b92
#
_cell.length_a   1.000
_cell.length_b   1.000
_cell.length_c   1.000
_cell.angle_alpha   90.00
_cell.angle_beta   90.00
_cell.angle_gamma   90.00
#
_symmetry.space_group_name_H-M   'P 1'
#
loop_
_entity.id
_entity.type
_entity.pdbx_description
1 polymer ?
#
loop_
_entity_poly.entity_id
_entity_poly.type
_entity_poly.pdbx_seq_one_letter_code
_entity_poly.pdbx_strand_id
1 'polypeptide(L)'
;MKMNTKRKTLKMPVRYLMNAVLVALLFVGLSFLTQNVLSTYQNKVLLTVGINIILAVSLNVATGYLGQLPLGHAGFMAVGAYTCALFTKYSNLPKGVAFVIGLVLAWIMAGLFGVLIGIPALRLTGDYLAILTLGFGEIIRITLNNIDDVLGFKLFYGSKGLKNIPKYSNFTNVFLCVVITCFLIHAMMKSRHGRAVPVSYTHLRAHETRGNLV
;
A
#
# COMPACT_ATOMS: atom_id res chain seq x y z
N MET A 1 30.26 35.35 -0.86
CA MET A 1 29.95 35.12 -2.29
C MET A 1 28.71 34.23 -2.37
N LYS A 2 27.51 34.85 -2.53
CA LYS A 2 26.23 34.13 -2.58
C LYS A 2 26.02 33.58 -3.99
N MET A 3 26.22 32.28 -4.21
CA MET A 3 25.84 31.63 -5.45
C MET A 3 24.31 31.57 -5.56
N ASN A 4 23.77 32.47 -6.34
CA ASN A 4 22.33 32.55 -6.64
C ASN A 4 22.01 31.60 -7.79
N THR A 5 21.89 30.29 -7.49
CA THR A 5 21.43 29.29 -8.45
C THR A 5 19.91 29.42 -8.58
N LYS A 6 19.45 30.31 -9.44
CA LYS A 6 18.06 30.31 -9.93
C LYS A 6 17.80 28.98 -10.66
N ARG A 7 17.32 27.98 -9.94
CA ARG A 7 16.76 26.77 -10.57
C ARG A 7 15.59 27.23 -11.44
N LYS A 8 15.75 27.16 -12.75
CA LYS A 8 14.66 27.37 -13.72
C LYS A 8 13.59 26.32 -13.41
N THR A 9 12.54 26.72 -12.70
CA THR A 9 11.38 25.85 -12.46
C THR A 9 10.63 25.71 -13.77
N LEU A 10 10.70 24.54 -14.36
CA LEU A 10 9.91 24.20 -15.55
C LEU A 10 8.42 24.46 -15.27
N LYS A 11 7.70 24.97 -16.26
CA LYS A 11 6.25 25.23 -16.16
C LYS A 11 5.53 23.96 -15.71
N MET A 12 4.53 24.07 -14.83
CA MET A 12 3.78 22.95 -14.26
C MET A 12 3.38 21.87 -15.30
N PRO A 13 2.79 22.21 -16.47
CA PRO A 13 2.39 21.20 -17.46
C PRO A 13 3.57 20.41 -18.02
N VAL A 14 4.73 21.04 -18.21
CA VAL A 14 5.94 20.40 -18.75
C VAL A 14 6.49 19.34 -17.79
N ARG A 15 6.41 19.58 -16.46
CA ARG A 15 6.86 18.61 -15.47
C ARG A 15 5.96 17.35 -15.45
N TYR A 16 4.64 17.52 -15.57
CA TYR A 16 3.72 16.38 -15.66
C TYR A 16 3.92 15.58 -16.93
N LEU A 17 4.11 16.27 -18.08
CA LEU A 17 4.40 15.63 -19.35
C LEU A 17 5.70 14.83 -19.27
N MET A 18 6.76 15.41 -18.73
CA MET A 18 8.06 14.74 -18.57
C MET A 18 7.95 13.50 -17.68
N ASN A 19 7.21 13.57 -16.56
CA ASN A 19 6.98 12.41 -15.70
C ASN A 19 6.16 11.33 -16.39
N ALA A 20 5.13 11.71 -17.17
CA ALA A 20 4.32 10.76 -17.92
C ALA A 20 5.15 10.05 -19.00
N VAL A 21 6.00 10.78 -19.72
CA VAL A 21 6.93 10.21 -20.70
C VAL A 21 7.91 9.25 -20.03
N LEU A 22 8.47 9.62 -18.88
CA LEU A 22 9.38 8.76 -18.13
C LEU A 22 8.71 7.45 -17.67
N VAL A 23 7.49 7.54 -17.15
CA VAL A 23 6.70 6.36 -16.74
C VAL A 23 6.39 5.46 -17.95
N ALA A 24 6.02 6.05 -19.07
CA ALA A 24 5.77 5.31 -20.32
C ALA A 24 7.03 4.61 -20.84
N LEU A 25 8.19 5.29 -20.79
CA LEU A 25 9.47 4.74 -21.21
C LEU A 25 9.91 3.58 -20.30
N LEU A 26 9.72 3.73 -18.98
CA LEU A 26 9.95 2.65 -18.02
C LEU A 26 9.03 1.45 -18.28
N PHE A 27 7.75 1.69 -18.58
CA PHE A 27 6.81 0.62 -18.92
C PHE A 27 7.26 -0.17 -20.15
N VAL A 28 7.59 0.53 -21.23
CA VAL A 28 8.04 -0.10 -22.48
C VAL A 28 9.35 -0.87 -22.26
N GLY A 29 10.33 -0.27 -21.59
CA GLY A 29 11.62 -0.91 -21.32
C GLY A 29 11.48 -2.17 -20.46
N LEU A 30 10.72 -2.09 -19.34
CA LEU A 30 10.49 -3.24 -18.48
C LEU A 30 9.62 -4.31 -19.15
N SER A 31 8.63 -3.92 -19.95
CA SER A 31 7.79 -4.85 -20.70
C SER A 31 8.61 -5.64 -21.73
N PHE A 32 9.52 -4.97 -22.45
CA PHE A 32 10.45 -5.62 -23.37
C PHE A 32 11.38 -6.62 -22.68
N LEU A 33 11.94 -6.23 -21.52
CA LEU A 33 12.77 -7.11 -20.68
C LEU A 33 11.98 -8.34 -20.21
N THR A 34 10.74 -8.14 -19.75
CA THR A 34 9.87 -9.21 -19.23
C THR A 34 9.54 -10.25 -20.29
N GLN A 35 9.38 -9.83 -21.56
CA GLN A 35 8.98 -10.73 -22.66
C GLN A 35 10.17 -11.46 -23.30
N ASN A 36 11.33 -10.80 -23.42
CA ASN A 36 12.42 -11.29 -24.27
C ASN A 36 13.66 -11.77 -23.49
N VAL A 37 13.87 -11.29 -22.25
CA VAL A 37 15.15 -11.48 -21.55
C VAL A 37 14.98 -12.25 -20.23
N LEU A 38 13.88 -12.00 -19.49
CA LEU A 38 13.74 -12.54 -18.15
C LEU A 38 13.21 -13.99 -18.14
N SER A 39 13.84 -14.82 -17.29
CA SER A 39 13.32 -16.16 -16.97
C SER A 39 12.02 -16.08 -16.17
N THR A 40 11.27 -17.18 -16.12
CA THR A 40 10.01 -17.28 -15.35
C THR A 40 10.21 -16.94 -13.85
N TYR A 41 11.37 -17.26 -13.30
CA TYR A 41 11.71 -16.93 -11.92
C TYR A 41 11.92 -15.41 -11.74
N GLN A 42 12.71 -14.81 -12.61
CA GLN A 42 12.99 -13.37 -12.59
C GLN A 42 11.71 -12.53 -12.77
N ASN A 43 10.80 -12.98 -13.63
CA ASN A 43 9.49 -12.36 -13.77
C ASN A 43 8.67 -12.38 -12.47
N LYS A 44 8.69 -13.47 -11.73
CA LYS A 44 8.03 -13.53 -10.40
C LYS A 44 8.67 -12.57 -9.41
N VAL A 45 10.00 -12.49 -9.38
CA VAL A 45 10.72 -11.53 -8.52
C VAL A 45 10.34 -10.10 -8.89
N LEU A 46 10.29 -9.75 -10.17
CA LEU A 46 9.90 -8.42 -10.65
C LEU A 46 8.47 -8.05 -10.21
N LEU A 47 7.53 -8.99 -10.30
CA LEU A 47 6.16 -8.79 -9.81
C LEU A 47 6.12 -8.53 -8.30
N THR A 48 6.90 -9.30 -7.53
CA THR A 48 7.02 -9.13 -6.08
C THR A 48 7.62 -7.77 -5.72
N VAL A 49 8.63 -7.31 -6.47
CA VAL A 49 9.21 -5.97 -6.32
C VAL A 49 8.14 -4.90 -6.56
N GLY A 50 7.30 -5.04 -7.60
CA GLY A 50 6.19 -4.11 -7.85
C GLY A 50 5.21 -4.03 -6.68
N ILE A 51 4.83 -5.16 -6.09
CA ILE A 51 3.96 -5.21 -4.90
C ILE A 51 4.63 -4.53 -3.71
N ASN A 52 5.91 -4.80 -3.47
CA ASN A 52 6.67 -4.19 -2.38
C ASN A 52 6.83 -2.67 -2.56
N ILE A 53 6.92 -2.16 -3.79
CA ILE A 53 6.91 -0.71 -4.06
C ILE A 53 5.58 -0.10 -3.60
N ILE A 54 4.44 -0.73 -3.89
CA ILE A 54 3.12 -0.26 -3.43
C ILE A 54 3.09 -0.19 -1.90
N LEU A 55 3.56 -1.23 -1.22
CA LEU A 55 3.61 -1.28 0.23
C LEU A 55 4.53 -0.21 0.81
N ALA A 56 5.73 -0.04 0.26
CA ALA A 56 6.69 0.95 0.72
C ALA A 56 6.19 2.38 0.53
N VAL A 57 5.58 2.69 -0.62
CA VAL A 57 5.03 4.03 -0.90
C VAL A 57 3.84 4.32 0.01
N SER A 58 2.97 3.34 0.27
CA SER A 58 1.84 3.51 1.19
C SER A 58 2.32 3.66 2.64
N LEU A 59 3.31 2.90 3.08
CA LEU A 59 3.91 3.02 4.40
C LEU A 59 4.61 4.38 4.59
N ASN A 60 5.24 4.91 3.55
CA ASN A 60 5.90 6.21 3.59
C ASN A 60 4.93 7.38 3.88
N VAL A 61 3.64 7.22 3.61
CA VAL A 61 2.63 8.21 4.03
C VAL A 61 2.58 8.31 5.56
N ALA A 62 2.61 7.19 6.25
CA ALA A 62 2.57 7.18 7.71
C ALA A 62 3.92 7.53 8.34
N THR A 63 5.01 6.95 7.83
CA THR A 63 6.35 7.16 8.40
C THR A 63 6.98 8.49 7.98
N GLY A 64 6.85 8.85 6.70
CA GLY A 64 7.50 10.03 6.14
C GLY A 64 6.76 11.34 6.39
N TYR A 65 5.42 11.32 6.36
CA TYR A 65 4.61 12.54 6.54
C TYR A 65 4.02 12.69 7.93
N LEU A 66 3.59 11.59 8.56
CA LEU A 66 3.04 11.62 9.92
C LEU A 66 4.10 11.39 10.99
N GLY A 67 5.29 10.88 10.64
CA GLY A 67 6.33 10.54 11.61
C GLY A 67 5.93 9.40 12.56
N GLN A 68 4.94 8.61 12.19
CA GLN A 68 4.45 7.45 12.95
C GLN A 68 4.93 6.16 12.30
N LEU A 69 5.22 5.13 13.10
CA LEU A 69 5.71 3.84 12.62
C LEU A 69 4.64 2.75 12.82
N PRO A 70 3.65 2.59 11.91
CA PRO A 70 2.66 1.53 12.02
C PRO A 70 3.27 0.20 11.54
N LEU A 71 3.63 -0.68 12.47
CA LEU A 71 4.24 -1.98 12.16
C LEU A 71 3.21 -3.04 11.70
N GLY A 72 1.92 -2.78 11.87
CA GLY A 72 0.84 -3.69 11.45
C GLY A 72 0.45 -3.64 9.97
N HIS A 73 1.21 -2.95 9.12
CA HIS A 73 0.86 -2.74 7.71
C HIS A 73 0.65 -4.05 6.93
N ALA A 74 1.44 -5.09 7.23
CA ALA A 74 1.30 -6.41 6.64
C ALA A 74 -0.05 -7.09 6.94
N GLY A 75 -0.66 -6.81 8.10
CA GLY A 75 -1.99 -7.33 8.46
C GLY A 75 -3.09 -6.82 7.51
N PHE A 76 -3.08 -5.52 7.19
CA PHE A 76 -4.05 -4.94 6.24
C PHE A 76 -3.86 -5.51 4.83
N MET A 77 -2.61 -5.74 4.40
CA MET A 77 -2.31 -6.41 3.14
C MET A 77 -2.90 -7.82 3.12
N ALA A 78 -2.76 -8.57 4.21
CA ALA A 78 -3.29 -9.93 4.32
C ALA A 78 -4.83 -9.94 4.21
N VAL A 79 -5.54 -9.07 4.94
CA VAL A 79 -7.00 -8.93 4.85
C VAL A 79 -7.44 -8.64 3.41
N GLY A 80 -6.81 -7.66 2.74
CA GLY A 80 -7.12 -7.31 1.36
C GLY A 80 -6.85 -8.47 0.39
N ALA A 81 -5.71 -9.14 0.53
CA ALA A 81 -5.31 -10.24 -0.33
C ALA A 81 -6.26 -11.44 -0.20
N TYR A 82 -6.61 -11.84 1.02
CA TYR A 82 -7.56 -12.93 1.24
C TYR A 82 -8.97 -12.60 0.75
N THR A 83 -9.44 -11.37 0.96
CA THR A 83 -10.75 -10.91 0.45
C THR A 83 -10.81 -11.00 -1.07
N CYS A 84 -9.82 -10.45 -1.77
CA CYS A 84 -9.74 -10.49 -3.22
C CYS A 84 -9.64 -11.94 -3.72
N ALA A 85 -8.80 -12.76 -3.10
CA ALA A 85 -8.56 -14.14 -3.50
C ALA A 85 -9.81 -15.02 -3.31
N LEU A 86 -10.51 -14.89 -2.19
CA LEU A 86 -11.77 -15.61 -1.94
C LEU A 86 -12.85 -15.21 -2.95
N PHE A 87 -13.05 -13.90 -3.15
CA PHE A 87 -14.03 -13.43 -4.11
C PHE A 87 -13.75 -13.93 -5.51
N THR A 88 -12.51 -13.82 -5.99
CA THR A 88 -12.12 -14.25 -7.35
C THR A 88 -12.16 -15.76 -7.52
N LYS A 89 -11.97 -16.54 -6.45
CA LYS A 89 -12.04 -18.00 -6.46
C LYS A 89 -13.48 -18.52 -6.55
N TYR A 90 -14.42 -17.90 -5.83
CA TYR A 90 -15.81 -18.35 -5.74
C TYR A 90 -16.76 -17.61 -6.69
N SER A 91 -16.31 -16.53 -7.34
CA SER A 91 -17.10 -15.77 -8.31
C SER A 91 -17.15 -16.51 -9.66
N ASN A 92 -18.38 -16.67 -10.19
CA ASN A 92 -18.63 -17.18 -11.54
C ASN A 92 -18.53 -16.09 -12.64
N LEU A 93 -18.01 -14.91 -12.30
CA LEU A 93 -17.91 -13.78 -13.23
C LEU A 93 -16.73 -13.94 -14.22
N PRO A 94 -16.77 -13.27 -15.37
CA PRO A 94 -15.64 -13.21 -16.30
C PRO A 94 -14.38 -12.76 -15.57
N LYS A 95 -13.27 -13.42 -15.87
CA LYS A 95 -12.00 -13.28 -15.12
C LYS A 95 -11.57 -11.82 -14.85
N GLY A 96 -11.65 -10.92 -15.87
CA GLY A 96 -11.26 -9.52 -15.71
C GLY A 96 -12.18 -8.72 -14.77
N VAL A 97 -13.48 -8.94 -14.87
CA VAL A 97 -14.49 -8.26 -14.04
C VAL A 97 -14.39 -8.72 -12.59
N ALA A 98 -14.24 -10.03 -12.38
CA ALA A 98 -14.05 -10.60 -11.03
C ALA A 98 -12.83 -10.01 -10.31
N PHE A 99 -11.73 -9.79 -11.03
CA PHE A 99 -10.54 -9.17 -10.46
C PHE A 99 -10.76 -7.71 -10.03
N VAL A 100 -11.39 -6.89 -10.88
CA VAL A 100 -11.66 -5.48 -10.56
C VAL A 100 -12.60 -5.35 -9.37
N ILE A 101 -13.69 -6.14 -9.35
CA ILE A 101 -14.63 -6.14 -8.22
C ILE A 101 -13.95 -6.67 -6.96
N GLY A 102 -13.14 -7.74 -7.07
CA GLY A 102 -12.35 -8.27 -5.97
C GLY A 102 -11.38 -7.25 -5.37
N LEU A 103 -10.76 -6.41 -6.20
CA LEU A 103 -9.90 -5.32 -5.78
C LEU A 103 -10.65 -4.23 -5.00
N VAL A 104 -11.85 -3.85 -5.48
CA VAL A 104 -12.71 -2.88 -4.79
C VAL A 104 -13.18 -3.42 -3.44
N LEU A 105 -13.60 -4.69 -3.39
CA LEU A 105 -13.98 -5.35 -2.13
C LEU A 105 -12.81 -5.45 -1.15
N ALA A 106 -11.62 -5.78 -1.64
CA ALA A 106 -10.39 -5.82 -0.84
C ALA A 106 -10.07 -4.45 -0.24
N TRP A 107 -10.24 -3.37 -1.02
CA TRP A 107 -10.05 -1.99 -0.55
C TRP A 107 -11.05 -1.62 0.55
N ILE A 108 -12.34 -1.95 0.37
CA ILE A 108 -13.39 -1.68 1.36
C ILE A 108 -13.10 -2.46 2.66
N MET A 109 -12.78 -3.76 2.57
CA MET A 109 -12.51 -4.59 3.73
C MET A 109 -11.25 -4.16 4.47
N ALA A 110 -10.16 -3.90 3.76
CA ALA A 110 -8.93 -3.38 4.37
C ALA A 110 -9.17 -2.00 5.01
N GLY A 111 -10.00 -1.14 4.40
CA GLY A 111 -10.41 0.14 4.95
C GLY A 111 -11.23 0.01 6.23
N LEU A 112 -12.17 -0.93 6.28
CA LEU A 112 -12.99 -1.21 7.45
C LEU A 112 -12.12 -1.66 8.64
N PHE A 113 -11.20 -2.60 8.42
CA PHE A 113 -10.22 -3.01 9.43
C PHE A 113 -9.29 -1.84 9.81
N GLY A 114 -8.93 -0.99 8.84
CA GLY A 114 -8.13 0.21 9.06
C GLY A 114 -8.82 1.19 10.01
N VAL A 115 -10.13 1.42 9.84
CA VAL A 115 -10.91 2.28 10.73
C VAL A 115 -11.06 1.64 12.11
N LEU A 116 -11.37 0.36 12.18
CA LEU A 116 -11.54 -0.38 13.43
C LEU A 116 -10.28 -0.33 14.30
N ILE A 117 -9.12 -0.50 13.70
CA ILE A 117 -7.82 -0.44 14.39
C ILE A 117 -7.36 1.02 14.58
N GLY A 118 -7.68 1.88 13.62
CA GLY A 118 -7.30 3.28 13.64
C GLY A 118 -7.91 4.06 14.81
N ILE A 119 -9.17 3.80 15.17
CA ILE A 119 -9.85 4.49 16.27
C ILE A 119 -9.08 4.38 17.60
N PRO A 120 -8.71 3.18 18.12
CA PRO A 120 -7.89 3.07 19.30
C PRO A 120 -6.44 3.54 19.07
N ALA A 121 -5.89 3.35 17.88
CA ALA A 121 -4.53 3.72 17.56
C ALA A 121 -4.30 5.23 17.57
N LEU A 122 -5.28 6.04 17.16
CA LEU A 122 -5.19 7.52 17.16
C LEU A 122 -5.01 8.13 18.55
N ARG A 123 -5.31 7.37 19.61
CA ARG A 123 -5.12 7.81 21.00
C ARG A 123 -3.70 7.57 21.51
N LEU A 124 -2.89 6.84 20.75
CA LEU A 124 -1.53 6.47 21.14
C LEU A 124 -0.51 7.21 20.26
N THR A 125 0.62 7.53 20.86
CA THR A 125 1.72 8.25 20.19
C THR A 125 3.02 7.46 20.33
N GLY A 126 3.94 7.67 19.38
CA GLY A 126 5.28 7.08 19.41
C GLY A 126 5.29 5.55 19.41
N ASP A 127 6.07 4.96 20.30
CA ASP A 127 6.33 3.52 20.35
C ASP A 127 5.09 2.69 20.72
N TYR A 128 4.17 3.24 21.51
CA TYR A 128 2.92 2.56 21.85
C TYR A 128 2.04 2.31 20.64
N LEU A 129 2.01 3.22 19.68
CA LEU A 129 1.33 3.03 18.40
C LEU A 129 1.95 1.88 17.59
N ALA A 130 3.28 1.81 17.58
CA ALA A 130 4.01 0.75 16.88
C ALA A 130 3.69 -0.63 17.48
N ILE A 131 3.72 -0.75 18.81
CA ILE A 131 3.42 -2.00 19.53
C ILE A 131 1.96 -2.42 19.30
N LEU A 132 1.01 -1.48 19.42
CA LEU A 132 -0.41 -1.76 19.20
C LEU A 132 -0.66 -2.26 17.77
N THR A 133 -0.13 -1.57 16.78
CA THR A 133 -0.33 -1.94 15.38
C THR A 133 0.34 -3.27 15.03
N LEU A 134 1.52 -3.56 15.62
CA LEU A 134 2.16 -4.87 15.49
C LEU A 134 1.28 -5.98 16.07
N GLY A 135 0.76 -5.76 17.29
CA GLY A 135 -0.15 -6.71 17.96
C GLY A 135 -1.40 -7.02 17.12
N PHE A 136 -2.04 -5.99 16.55
CA PHE A 136 -3.16 -6.19 15.63
C PHE A 136 -2.78 -6.93 14.35
N GLY A 137 -1.62 -6.63 13.77
CA GLY A 137 -1.10 -7.36 12.60
C GLY A 137 -0.94 -8.85 12.91
N GLU A 138 -0.44 -9.18 14.09
CA GLU A 138 -0.28 -10.57 14.55
C GLU A 138 -1.62 -11.24 14.85
N ILE A 139 -2.57 -10.54 15.46
CA ILE A 139 -3.94 -11.04 15.66
C ILE A 139 -4.58 -11.39 14.32
N ILE A 140 -4.49 -10.51 13.31
CA ILE A 140 -5.00 -10.79 11.97
C ILE A 140 -4.34 -12.04 11.39
N ARG A 141 -3.01 -12.16 11.50
CA ARG A 141 -2.27 -13.32 11.02
C ARG A 141 -2.72 -14.63 11.67
N ILE A 142 -2.83 -14.64 12.99
CA ILE A 142 -3.26 -15.81 13.75
C ILE A 142 -4.71 -16.16 13.42
N THR A 143 -5.60 -15.16 13.33
CA THR A 143 -7.00 -15.36 12.97
C THR A 143 -7.12 -16.00 11.57
N LEU A 144 -6.44 -15.45 10.56
CA LEU A 144 -6.48 -16.01 9.19
C LEU A 144 -5.91 -17.43 9.11
N ASN A 145 -4.95 -17.77 9.97
CA ASN A 145 -4.39 -19.11 10.00
C ASN A 145 -5.30 -20.15 10.67
N ASN A 146 -6.10 -19.75 11.65
CA ASN A 146 -6.89 -20.67 12.49
C ASN A 146 -8.41 -20.57 12.25
N ILE A 147 -8.86 -19.66 11.39
CA ILE A 147 -10.30 -19.40 11.17
C ILE A 147 -11.03 -20.62 10.63
N ASP A 148 -10.35 -21.47 9.84
CA ASP A 148 -10.93 -22.71 9.28
C ASP A 148 -11.26 -23.74 10.37
N ASP A 149 -10.44 -23.79 11.43
CA ASP A 149 -10.66 -24.70 12.57
C ASP A 149 -11.87 -24.23 13.40
N VAL A 150 -12.07 -22.90 13.48
CA VAL A 150 -13.21 -22.30 14.19
C VAL A 150 -14.51 -22.46 13.40
N LEU A 151 -14.46 -22.28 12.07
CA LEU A 151 -15.64 -22.38 11.20
C LEU A 151 -16.04 -23.84 10.91
N GLY A 152 -15.15 -24.80 11.12
CA GLY A 152 -15.40 -26.21 10.83
C GLY A 152 -15.38 -26.57 9.32
N PHE A 153 -15.06 -25.63 8.44
CA PHE A 153 -14.90 -25.86 7.01
C PHE A 153 -13.69 -25.12 6.45
N LYS A 154 -13.04 -25.72 5.45
CA LYS A 154 -11.78 -25.20 4.88
C LYS A 154 -12.04 -24.10 3.84
N LEU A 155 -12.07 -22.86 4.26
CA LEU A 155 -12.24 -21.69 3.41
C LEU A 155 -10.89 -21.04 3.08
N PHE A 156 -10.06 -20.81 4.10
CA PHE A 156 -8.79 -20.09 4.02
C PHE A 156 -7.58 -20.99 3.88
N TYR A 157 -7.72 -22.29 4.19
CA TYR A 157 -6.66 -23.31 4.20
C TYR A 157 -5.52 -23.04 5.18
N GLY A 158 -5.72 -22.16 6.14
CA GLY A 158 -4.80 -21.87 7.23
C GLY A 158 -3.36 -21.57 6.76
N SER A 159 -2.38 -22.15 7.41
CA SER A 159 -0.95 -21.99 7.10
C SER A 159 -0.54 -22.49 5.70
N LYS A 160 -1.33 -23.35 5.05
CA LYS A 160 -1.08 -23.84 3.68
C LYS A 160 -1.41 -22.82 2.60
N GLY A 161 -2.15 -21.77 2.96
CA GLY A 161 -2.59 -20.72 2.06
C GLY A 161 -3.61 -21.16 1.02
N LEU A 162 -4.28 -20.20 0.41
CA LEU A 162 -5.25 -20.42 -0.65
C LEU A 162 -4.57 -20.99 -1.90
N LYS A 163 -5.10 -22.13 -2.39
CA LYS A 163 -4.67 -22.78 -3.64
C LYS A 163 -5.72 -22.56 -4.74
N ASN A 164 -5.29 -22.73 -5.99
CA ASN A 164 -6.13 -22.62 -7.19
C ASN A 164 -6.76 -21.23 -7.38
N ILE A 165 -6.02 -20.17 -7.03
CA ILE A 165 -6.42 -18.81 -7.32
C ILE A 165 -6.14 -18.53 -8.81
N PRO A 166 -7.09 -17.93 -9.56
CA PRO A 166 -6.85 -17.53 -10.94
C PRO A 166 -5.68 -16.53 -11.01
N LYS A 167 -4.74 -16.77 -11.95
CA LYS A 167 -3.54 -15.92 -12.09
C LYS A 167 -3.89 -14.64 -12.85
N TYR A 168 -4.01 -13.53 -12.12
CA TYR A 168 -4.21 -12.19 -12.70
C TYR A 168 -2.97 -11.29 -12.58
N SER A 169 -1.95 -11.74 -11.86
CA SER A 169 -0.71 -11.01 -11.63
C SER A 169 0.18 -11.04 -12.88
N ASN A 170 -0.24 -10.32 -13.92
CA ASN A 170 0.59 -10.02 -15.08
C ASN A 170 1.41 -8.76 -14.79
N PHE A 171 2.56 -8.61 -15.45
CA PHE A 171 3.41 -7.42 -15.31
C PHE A 171 2.62 -6.13 -15.55
N THR A 172 1.80 -6.08 -16.60
CA THR A 172 0.97 -4.91 -16.94
C THR A 172 0.03 -4.51 -15.82
N ASN A 173 -0.67 -5.50 -15.20
CA ASN A 173 -1.61 -5.23 -14.12
C ASN A 173 -0.91 -4.70 -12.86
N VAL A 174 0.22 -5.31 -12.49
CA VAL A 174 1.01 -4.87 -11.33
C VAL A 174 1.59 -3.48 -11.56
N PHE A 175 2.16 -3.22 -12.74
CA PHE A 175 2.69 -1.91 -13.08
C PHE A 175 1.60 -0.83 -13.08
N LEU A 176 0.42 -1.13 -13.62
CA LEU A 176 -0.73 -0.22 -13.58
C LEU A 176 -1.12 0.11 -12.13
N CYS A 177 -1.21 -0.90 -11.26
CA CYS A 177 -1.52 -0.70 -9.84
C CYS A 177 -0.46 0.16 -9.14
N VAL A 178 0.84 -0.03 -9.44
CA VAL A 178 1.93 0.82 -8.91
C VAL A 178 1.72 2.28 -9.31
N VAL A 179 1.48 2.53 -10.60
CA VAL A 179 1.29 3.90 -11.12
C VAL A 179 0.06 4.55 -10.50
N ILE A 180 -1.07 3.83 -10.45
CA ILE A 180 -2.31 4.34 -9.83
C ILE A 180 -2.08 4.68 -8.36
N THR A 181 -1.43 3.79 -7.59
CA THR A 181 -1.17 4.01 -6.17
C THR A 181 -0.26 5.22 -5.94
N CYS A 182 0.83 5.32 -6.70
CA CYS A 182 1.72 6.48 -6.64
C CYS A 182 1.00 7.79 -6.98
N PHE A 183 0.13 7.75 -8.02
CA PHE A 183 -0.67 8.92 -8.41
C PHE A 183 -1.67 9.32 -7.32
N LEU A 184 -2.41 8.37 -6.74
CA LEU A 184 -3.39 8.61 -5.68
C LEU A 184 -2.72 9.20 -4.44
N ILE A 185 -1.59 8.61 -4.00
CA ILE A 185 -0.85 9.11 -2.84
C ILE A 185 -0.32 10.53 -3.12
N HIS A 186 0.24 10.76 -4.30
CA HIS A 186 0.71 12.09 -4.68
C HIS A 186 -0.43 13.12 -4.72
N ALA A 187 -1.58 12.78 -5.28
CA ALA A 187 -2.76 13.63 -5.33
C ALA A 187 -3.31 13.92 -3.92
N MET A 188 -3.37 12.88 -3.07
CA MET A 188 -3.79 12.99 -1.68
C MET A 188 -2.88 13.95 -0.90
N MET A 189 -1.56 13.77 -1.00
CA MET A 189 -0.59 14.61 -0.27
C MET A 189 -0.55 16.05 -0.76
N LYS A 190 -0.89 16.32 -2.03
CA LYS A 190 -1.04 17.68 -2.56
C LYS A 190 -2.38 18.34 -2.24
N SER A 191 -3.37 17.60 -1.80
CA SER A 191 -4.68 18.11 -1.42
C SER A 191 -4.60 19.07 -0.21
N ARG A 192 -5.69 19.80 0.06
CA ARG A 192 -5.77 20.68 1.25
C ARG A 192 -5.63 19.86 2.53
N HIS A 193 -6.26 18.70 2.60
CA HIS A 193 -6.20 17.78 3.75
C HIS A 193 -4.79 17.17 3.91
N GLY A 194 -4.16 16.71 2.85
CA GLY A 194 -2.81 16.14 2.90
C GLY A 194 -1.74 17.13 3.34
N ARG A 195 -1.92 18.42 3.07
CA ARG A 195 -1.00 19.48 3.55
C ARG A 195 -1.22 19.86 5.00
N ALA A 196 -2.40 19.64 5.55
CA ALA A 196 -2.69 19.90 6.96
C ALA A 196 -2.06 18.85 7.89
N VAL A 197 -1.88 17.63 7.39
CA VAL A 197 -1.37 16.49 8.15
C VAL A 197 0.03 16.75 8.77
N PRO A 198 1.08 17.16 8.02
CA PRO A 198 2.39 17.41 8.61
C PRO A 198 2.41 18.63 9.53
N VAL A 199 1.56 19.64 9.29
CA VAL A 199 1.48 20.86 10.11
C VAL A 199 0.94 20.56 11.50
N SER A 200 -0.06 19.70 11.63
CA SER A 200 -0.63 19.30 12.93
C SER A 200 0.40 18.62 13.83
N TYR A 201 1.28 17.79 13.27
CA TYR A 201 2.32 17.07 14.03
C TYR A 201 3.48 17.97 14.45
N THR A 202 3.90 18.92 13.62
CA THR A 202 4.98 19.85 13.98
C THR A 202 4.57 20.78 15.12
N HIS A 203 3.30 21.19 15.19
CA HIS A 203 2.79 21.98 16.29
C HIS A 203 2.69 21.23 17.62
N LEU A 204 2.26 19.97 17.61
CA LEU A 204 2.22 19.12 18.81
C LEU A 204 3.62 18.90 19.39
N ARG A 205 4.60 18.62 18.55
CA ARG A 205 6.00 18.43 18.97
C ARG A 205 6.63 19.71 19.51
N ALA A 206 6.27 20.88 18.99
CA ALA A 206 6.73 22.16 19.51
C ALA A 206 6.16 22.48 20.89
N HIS A 207 4.94 22.03 21.21
CA HIS A 207 4.34 22.18 22.55
C HIS A 207 4.95 21.21 23.57
N GLU A 208 5.28 19.97 23.18
CA GLU A 208 5.95 19.01 24.05
C GLU A 208 7.36 19.48 24.46
N THR A 209 8.14 20.03 23.52
CA THR A 209 9.47 20.57 23.82
C THR A 209 9.41 21.83 24.70
N ARG A 210 8.34 22.61 24.62
CA ARG A 210 8.17 23.78 25.47
C ARG A 210 7.69 23.41 26.88
N GLY A 211 6.91 22.34 27.04
CA GLY A 211 6.45 21.84 28.34
C GLY A 211 7.55 21.15 29.17
N ASN A 212 8.62 20.68 28.53
CA ASN A 212 9.76 20.04 29.22
C ASN A 212 10.89 21.04 29.59
N LEU A 213 10.72 22.33 29.34
CA LEU A 213 11.69 23.39 29.65
C LEU A 213 11.21 24.29 30.81
N VAL A 214 10.15 23.93 31.50
CA VAL A 214 9.67 24.50 32.75
C VAL A 214 9.65 23.41 33.81
#